data_2ec4609366721c1ef20bcf281fe6b683
#
_entry.id   2ec4609366721c1ef20bcf281fe6b683
#
_cell.length_a   1.000
_cell.length_b   1.000
_cell.length_c   1.000
_cell.angle_alpha   90.00
_cell.angle_beta   90.00
_cell.angle_gamma   90.00
#
_symmetry.space_group_name_H-M   'P 1'
#
loop_
_entity.id
_entity.type
_entity.pdbx_description
1 polymer ?
#
loop_
_entity_poly.entity_id
_entity_poly.type
_entity_poly.pdbx_seq_one_letter_code
_entity_poly.pdbx_strand_id
1 'polypeptide(L)'
;MTEKKNKKNYEGADQESLQLLKKMDEHGIESSYDRYDAQQPQCGYGKIGLCCRHCQMGPCNVDPFGRGPKKGVCGADANTIAARHFVRYVAAGTAAHSDHGRSVAELLIATARGEAKGYRVTDVNKLHEVARLFDVATEGRETNEIAEEVGEMALAEFGKAYGTQKFATKAPETRQKLWDKLNITPRAIDREVTESMHRTGMGTDQDYKNLIMQACRTSMADGWGGAMIATELQDILFGTPKPTRGTANLGVIKEDEVNIIVH
;
A
#
# COMPACT_ATOMS: atom_id res chain seq x y z
N MET A 1 -39.07 19.91 -20.47
CA MET A 1 -38.51 18.58 -20.79
C MET A 1 -38.00 18.02 -19.47
N THR A 2 -38.79 17.15 -18.86
CA THR A 2 -38.44 16.48 -17.60
C THR A 2 -37.40 15.39 -17.93
N GLU A 3 -36.14 15.64 -17.58
CA GLU A 3 -35.10 14.61 -17.61
C GLU A 3 -35.57 13.44 -16.75
N LYS A 4 -35.74 12.30 -17.39
CA LYS A 4 -35.86 11.02 -16.71
C LYS A 4 -34.57 10.83 -15.95
N LYS A 5 -34.55 11.12 -14.63
CA LYS A 5 -33.49 10.66 -13.72
C LYS A 5 -33.40 9.14 -13.92
N ASN A 6 -32.34 8.69 -14.58
CA ASN A 6 -32.01 7.29 -14.67
C ASN A 6 -32.01 6.72 -13.23
N LYS A 7 -32.81 5.68 -13.00
CA LYS A 7 -32.87 5.01 -11.73
C LYS A 7 -31.48 4.40 -11.49
N LYS A 8 -30.73 4.99 -10.57
CA LYS A 8 -29.38 4.54 -10.25
C LYS A 8 -29.44 3.09 -9.80
N ASN A 9 -28.59 2.25 -10.37
CA ASN A 9 -28.51 0.84 -10.02
C ASN A 9 -27.34 0.66 -9.04
N TYR A 10 -27.66 0.48 -7.78
CA TYR A 10 -26.70 0.22 -6.71
C TYR A 10 -26.59 -1.27 -6.41
N GLU A 11 -26.50 -2.11 -7.44
CA GLU A 11 -26.33 -3.56 -7.26
C GLU A 11 -25.16 -3.88 -6.34
N GLY A 12 -25.40 -4.74 -5.34
CA GLY A 12 -24.39 -5.22 -4.41
C GLY A 12 -24.14 -4.33 -3.19
N ALA A 13 -24.80 -3.17 -3.10
CA ALA A 13 -24.72 -2.37 -1.89
C ALA A 13 -25.60 -2.95 -0.77
N ASP A 14 -25.07 -2.93 0.46
CA ASP A 14 -25.86 -3.26 1.67
C ASP A 14 -26.94 -2.19 1.94
N GLN A 15 -27.81 -2.51 2.89
CA GLN A 15 -28.99 -1.67 3.17
C GLN A 15 -28.60 -0.30 3.72
N GLU A 16 -27.54 -0.23 4.52
CA GLU A 16 -27.01 0.98 5.14
C GLU A 16 -26.38 1.89 4.06
N SER A 17 -25.57 1.32 3.19
CA SER A 17 -25.01 2.02 2.02
C SER A 17 -26.11 2.57 1.11
N LEU A 18 -27.19 1.81 0.88
CA LEU A 18 -28.34 2.27 0.08
C LEU A 18 -29.05 3.47 0.72
N GLN A 19 -29.20 3.49 2.06
CA GLN A 19 -29.79 4.61 2.77
C GLN A 19 -28.93 5.87 2.65
N LEU A 20 -27.59 5.74 2.80
CA LEU A 20 -26.65 6.84 2.65
C LEU A 20 -26.66 7.38 1.22
N LEU A 21 -26.65 6.51 0.21
CA LEU A 21 -26.69 6.91 -1.20
C LEU A 21 -28.00 7.65 -1.52
N LYS A 22 -29.13 7.17 -0.98
CA LYS A 22 -30.41 7.86 -1.12
C LYS A 22 -30.37 9.27 -0.49
N LYS A 23 -29.80 9.38 0.70
CA LYS A 23 -29.63 10.67 1.37
C LYS A 23 -28.72 11.61 0.57
N MET A 24 -27.64 11.10 -0.02
CA MET A 24 -26.78 11.86 -0.91
C MET A 24 -27.55 12.40 -2.11
N ASP A 25 -28.39 11.54 -2.75
CA ASP A 25 -29.23 11.96 -3.87
C ASP A 25 -30.24 13.04 -3.47
N GLU A 26 -30.88 12.91 -2.31
CA GLU A 26 -31.82 13.92 -1.79
C GLU A 26 -31.16 15.28 -1.55
N HIS A 27 -29.88 15.29 -1.20
CA HIS A 27 -29.10 16.51 -0.97
C HIS A 27 -28.32 16.99 -2.20
N GLY A 28 -28.42 16.30 -3.34
CA GLY A 28 -27.71 16.66 -4.57
C GLY A 28 -26.19 16.45 -4.47
N ILE A 29 -25.75 15.56 -3.58
CA ILE A 29 -24.34 15.23 -3.39
C ILE A 29 -23.94 14.16 -4.41
N GLU A 30 -22.92 14.45 -5.23
CA GLU A 30 -22.37 13.51 -6.21
C GLU A 30 -21.60 12.38 -5.50
N SER A 31 -21.92 11.14 -5.84
CA SER A 31 -21.25 9.94 -5.37
C SER A 31 -20.21 9.42 -6.37
N SER A 32 -19.40 8.43 -5.93
CA SER A 32 -18.53 7.68 -6.84
C SER A 32 -19.32 6.87 -7.88
N TYR A 33 -20.51 6.42 -7.55
CA TYR A 33 -21.41 5.74 -8.50
C TYR A 33 -21.83 6.66 -9.64
N ASP A 34 -22.17 7.92 -9.35
CA ASP A 34 -22.53 8.89 -10.37
C ASP A 34 -21.39 9.12 -11.37
N ARG A 35 -20.18 9.24 -10.87
CA ARG A 35 -18.98 9.41 -11.69
C ARG A 35 -18.64 8.14 -12.46
N TYR A 36 -18.86 6.95 -11.88
CA TYR A 36 -18.69 5.68 -12.59
C TYR A 36 -19.68 5.56 -13.74
N ASP A 37 -20.96 5.87 -13.52
CA ASP A 37 -21.99 5.83 -14.54
C ASP A 37 -21.69 6.82 -15.68
N ALA A 38 -21.17 8.00 -15.34
CA ALA A 38 -20.74 9.00 -16.33
C ALA A 38 -19.56 8.53 -17.20
N GLN A 39 -18.79 7.51 -16.77
CA GLN A 39 -17.72 6.91 -17.56
C GLN A 39 -18.21 5.83 -18.56
N GLN A 40 -19.49 5.48 -18.53
CA GLN A 40 -20.01 4.44 -19.41
C GLN A 40 -20.39 4.98 -20.80
N PRO A 41 -20.19 4.21 -21.90
CA PRO A 41 -19.49 2.92 -21.93
C PRO A 41 -17.97 3.08 -21.85
N GLN A 42 -17.31 2.25 -21.03
CA GLN A 42 -15.86 2.26 -20.95
C GLN A 42 -15.22 1.60 -22.17
N CYS A 43 -13.99 2.06 -22.51
CA CYS A 43 -13.20 1.45 -23.57
C CYS A 43 -12.89 -0.02 -23.23
N GLY A 44 -13.25 -0.96 -24.12
CA GLY A 44 -13.05 -2.39 -23.90
C GLY A 44 -11.58 -2.78 -23.66
N TYR A 45 -10.63 -2.17 -24.36
CA TYR A 45 -9.20 -2.41 -24.16
C TYR A 45 -8.71 -1.93 -22.78
N GLY A 46 -9.19 -0.76 -22.34
CA GLY A 46 -8.89 -0.24 -21.01
C GLY A 46 -9.48 -1.13 -19.92
N LYS A 47 -10.74 -1.53 -20.08
CA LYS A 47 -11.46 -2.35 -19.09
C LYS A 47 -10.82 -3.72 -18.84
N ILE A 48 -10.27 -4.37 -19.89
CA ILE A 48 -9.60 -5.68 -19.78
C ILE A 48 -8.09 -5.57 -19.56
N GLY A 49 -7.54 -4.36 -19.39
CA GLY A 49 -6.12 -4.15 -19.09
C GLY A 49 -5.15 -4.39 -20.25
N LEU A 50 -5.60 -4.30 -21.50
CA LEU A 50 -4.79 -4.54 -22.69
C LEU A 50 -4.42 -3.25 -23.45
N CYS A 51 -4.69 -2.09 -22.89
CA CYS A 51 -4.22 -0.79 -23.37
C CYS A 51 -3.02 -0.35 -22.55
N CYS A 52 -1.83 -0.36 -23.14
CA CYS A 52 -0.59 0.06 -22.48
C CYS A 52 -0.28 1.53 -22.75
N ARG A 53 -0.04 2.31 -21.70
CA ARG A 53 0.35 3.72 -21.74
C ARG A 53 1.57 4.01 -20.86
N HIS A 54 2.48 3.04 -20.70
CA HIS A 54 3.63 3.18 -19.81
C HIS A 54 4.81 3.96 -20.42
N CYS A 55 4.72 4.34 -21.70
CA CYS A 55 5.73 5.15 -22.37
C CYS A 55 5.14 6.03 -23.47
N GLN A 56 5.95 6.92 -24.03
CA GLN A 56 5.56 7.87 -25.08
C GLN A 56 5.29 7.22 -26.45
N MET A 57 5.70 5.95 -26.65
CA MET A 57 5.42 5.23 -27.90
C MET A 57 3.96 4.74 -28.01
N GLY A 58 3.26 4.69 -26.89
CA GLY A 58 1.83 4.32 -26.81
C GLY A 58 0.91 5.48 -27.19
N PRO A 59 -0.42 5.25 -27.05
CA PRO A 59 -1.06 4.05 -26.48
C PRO A 59 -0.92 2.83 -27.39
N CYS A 60 -0.64 1.66 -26.78
CA CYS A 60 -0.63 0.39 -27.51
C CYS A 60 -1.82 -0.46 -27.09
N ASN A 61 -2.65 -0.85 -28.06
CA ASN A 61 -3.75 -1.78 -27.86
C ASN A 61 -3.32 -3.15 -28.39
N VAL A 62 -3.39 -4.17 -27.55
CA VAL A 62 -3.02 -5.54 -27.91
C VAL A 62 -4.26 -6.42 -27.87
N ASP A 63 -4.50 -7.15 -28.94
CA ASP A 63 -5.63 -8.06 -29.05
C ASP A 63 -5.17 -9.53 -28.99
N PRO A 64 -5.39 -10.23 -27.84
CA PRO A 64 -5.02 -11.62 -27.71
C PRO A 64 -5.93 -12.56 -28.52
N PHE A 65 -7.08 -12.09 -28.99
CA PHE A 65 -8.07 -12.88 -29.71
C PHE A 65 -7.84 -12.93 -31.24
N GLY A 66 -6.79 -12.29 -31.73
CA GLY A 66 -6.35 -12.39 -33.12
C GLY A 66 -7.01 -11.43 -34.10
N ARG A 67 -7.74 -10.43 -33.64
CA ARG A 67 -8.40 -9.42 -34.48
C ARG A 67 -7.57 -8.15 -34.70
N GLY A 68 -6.42 -8.04 -34.02
CA GLY A 68 -5.55 -6.87 -34.06
C GLY A 68 -4.09 -7.21 -33.73
N PRO A 69 -3.28 -6.19 -33.44
CA PRO A 69 -1.86 -6.40 -33.09
C PRO A 69 -1.71 -7.31 -31.88
N LYS A 70 -0.77 -8.26 -31.95
CA LYS A 70 -0.45 -9.17 -30.86
C LYS A 70 0.60 -8.61 -29.91
N LYS A 71 1.28 -7.54 -30.31
CA LYS A 71 2.36 -6.89 -29.54
C LYS A 71 2.27 -5.39 -29.64
N GLY A 72 2.61 -4.73 -28.56
CA GLY A 72 2.83 -3.28 -28.52
C GLY A 72 4.09 -2.88 -29.27
N VAL A 73 4.30 -1.58 -29.47
CA VAL A 73 5.45 -1.03 -30.21
C VAL A 73 6.78 -1.51 -29.65
N CYS A 74 6.92 -1.66 -28.34
CA CYS A 74 8.13 -2.18 -27.66
C CYS A 74 8.26 -3.72 -27.69
N GLY A 75 7.34 -4.44 -28.33
CA GLY A 75 7.32 -5.90 -28.39
C GLY A 75 6.55 -6.59 -27.26
N ALA A 76 6.02 -5.87 -26.27
CA ALA A 76 5.25 -6.45 -25.18
C ALA A 76 3.94 -7.08 -25.68
N ASP A 77 3.72 -8.33 -25.32
CA ASP A 77 2.46 -9.05 -25.57
C ASP A 77 1.42 -8.77 -24.48
N ALA A 78 0.26 -9.40 -24.58
CA ALA A 78 -0.84 -9.22 -23.63
C ALA A 78 -0.45 -9.58 -22.20
N ASN A 79 0.29 -10.70 -22.00
CA ASN A 79 0.72 -11.13 -20.68
C ASN A 79 1.70 -10.13 -20.06
N THR A 80 2.65 -9.64 -20.84
CA THR A 80 3.61 -8.61 -20.41
C THR A 80 2.91 -7.30 -20.05
N ILE A 81 1.93 -6.86 -20.85
CA ILE A 81 1.17 -5.64 -20.57
C ILE A 81 0.36 -5.78 -19.28
N ALA A 82 -0.37 -6.89 -19.12
CA ALA A 82 -1.13 -7.15 -17.90
C ALA A 82 -0.23 -7.20 -16.65
N ALA A 83 0.92 -7.90 -16.75
CA ALA A 83 1.90 -7.96 -15.66
C ALA A 83 2.46 -6.56 -15.31
N ARG A 84 2.76 -5.73 -16.31
CA ARG A 84 3.23 -4.34 -16.07
C ARG A 84 2.20 -3.49 -15.36
N HIS A 85 0.92 -3.60 -15.70
CA HIS A 85 -0.15 -2.93 -14.97
C HIS A 85 -0.19 -3.39 -13.52
N PHE A 86 -0.17 -4.70 -13.30
CA PHE A 86 -0.19 -5.28 -11.96
C PHE A 86 0.99 -4.80 -11.11
N VAL A 87 2.23 -4.85 -11.64
CA VAL A 87 3.42 -4.35 -10.95
C VAL A 87 3.27 -2.89 -10.55
N ARG A 88 2.74 -2.04 -11.43
CA ARG A 88 2.54 -0.62 -11.14
C ARG A 88 1.48 -0.36 -10.09
N TYR A 89 0.40 -1.15 -10.07
CA TYR A 89 -0.59 -1.07 -8.98
C TYR A 89 0.02 -1.46 -7.65
N VAL A 90 0.80 -2.54 -7.60
CA VAL A 90 1.52 -2.93 -6.38
C VAL A 90 2.51 -1.84 -5.97
N ALA A 91 3.29 -1.29 -6.91
CA ALA A 91 4.23 -0.22 -6.60
C ALA A 91 3.54 1.05 -6.08
N ALA A 92 2.36 1.39 -6.61
CA ALA A 92 1.57 2.52 -6.14
C ALA A 92 1.04 2.30 -4.71
N GLY A 93 0.55 1.08 -4.41
CA GLY A 93 0.12 0.71 -3.06
C GLY A 93 1.28 0.74 -2.07
N THR A 94 2.43 0.17 -2.45
CA THR A 94 3.66 0.22 -1.65
C THR A 94 4.09 1.66 -1.38
N ALA A 95 4.05 2.53 -2.38
CA ALA A 95 4.39 3.94 -2.21
C ALA A 95 3.46 4.63 -1.19
N ALA A 96 2.14 4.36 -1.24
CA ALA A 96 1.17 4.95 -0.32
C ALA A 96 1.42 4.58 1.14
N HIS A 97 1.58 3.28 1.44
CA HIS A 97 1.88 2.82 2.80
C HIS A 97 3.28 3.25 3.26
N SER A 98 4.25 3.23 2.36
CA SER A 98 5.63 3.63 2.65
C SER A 98 5.71 5.10 3.06
N ASP A 99 5.04 5.97 2.33
CA ASP A 99 5.04 7.40 2.64
C ASP A 99 4.39 7.69 4.00
N HIS A 100 3.33 6.95 4.35
CA HIS A 100 2.78 6.96 5.70
C HIS A 100 3.83 6.52 6.74
N GLY A 101 4.52 5.40 6.51
CA GLY A 101 5.59 4.92 7.40
C GLY A 101 6.71 5.93 7.58
N ARG A 102 7.09 6.62 6.50
CA ARG A 102 8.06 7.72 6.53
C ARG A 102 7.60 8.86 7.43
N SER A 103 6.36 9.30 7.25
CA SER A 103 5.77 10.39 8.06
C SER A 103 5.71 10.04 9.55
N VAL A 104 5.43 8.77 9.90
CA VAL A 104 5.45 8.31 11.30
C VAL A 104 6.88 8.29 11.87
N ALA A 105 7.88 7.89 11.08
CA ALA A 105 9.27 7.93 11.51
C ALA A 105 9.75 9.38 11.73
N GLU A 106 9.41 10.29 10.83
CA GLU A 106 9.67 11.73 10.99
C GLU A 106 8.98 12.30 12.24
N LEU A 107 7.73 11.88 12.51
CA LEU A 107 7.01 12.29 13.72
C LEU A 107 7.70 11.78 14.99
N LEU A 108 8.22 10.55 14.99
CA LEU A 108 8.97 10.02 16.14
C LEU A 108 10.22 10.85 16.40
N ILE A 109 10.98 11.19 15.37
CA ILE A 109 12.17 12.05 15.47
C ILE A 109 11.79 13.44 16.01
N ALA A 110 10.76 14.07 15.42
CA ALA A 110 10.29 15.39 15.89
C ALA A 110 9.79 15.35 17.34
N THR A 111 9.17 14.24 17.75
CA THR A 111 8.73 14.02 19.13
C THR A 111 9.95 13.92 20.07
N ALA A 112 10.96 13.15 19.69
CA ALA A 112 12.18 12.97 20.46
C ALA A 112 12.96 14.28 20.65
N ARG A 113 12.96 15.15 19.64
CA ARG A 113 13.56 16.49 19.66
C ARG A 113 12.74 17.54 20.41
N GLY A 114 11.50 17.20 20.82
CA GLY A 114 10.57 18.13 21.45
C GLY A 114 9.93 19.14 20.49
N GLU A 115 10.01 18.90 19.19
CA GLU A 115 9.47 19.75 18.14
C GLU A 115 7.98 19.47 17.90
N ALA A 116 7.51 18.25 18.13
CA ALA A 116 6.12 17.84 17.99
C ALA A 116 5.34 18.05 19.28
N LYS A 117 4.74 19.23 19.45
CA LYS A 117 3.93 19.56 20.64
C LYS A 117 2.74 18.61 20.78
N GLY A 118 2.56 18.06 21.99
CA GLY A 118 1.47 17.15 22.32
C GLY A 118 1.77 15.67 22.07
N TYR A 119 2.87 15.35 21.43
CA TYR A 119 3.36 13.96 21.27
C TYR A 119 4.45 13.63 22.28
N ARG A 120 4.55 12.37 22.62
CA ARG A 120 5.58 11.82 23.50
C ARG A 120 5.80 10.35 23.21
N VAL A 121 6.95 9.80 23.61
CA VAL A 121 7.15 8.37 23.68
C VAL A 121 6.27 7.80 24.81
N THR A 122 5.32 6.94 24.46
CA THR A 122 4.32 6.37 25.39
C THR A 122 4.69 4.95 25.79
N ASP A 123 5.18 4.13 24.87
CA ASP A 123 5.60 2.75 25.13
C ASP A 123 7.11 2.59 25.01
N VAL A 124 7.80 2.76 26.15
CA VAL A 124 9.26 2.60 26.25
C VAL A 124 9.70 1.15 26.01
N ASN A 125 8.85 0.16 26.38
CA ASN A 125 9.19 -1.25 26.16
C ASN A 125 9.18 -1.56 24.65
N LYS A 126 8.18 -1.05 23.92
CA LYS A 126 8.13 -1.15 22.46
C LYS A 126 9.33 -0.44 21.81
N LEU A 127 9.69 0.75 22.30
CA LEU A 127 10.87 1.46 21.81
C LEU A 127 12.14 0.59 21.96
N HIS A 128 12.34 -0.03 23.12
CA HIS A 128 13.50 -0.90 23.34
C HIS A 128 13.45 -2.19 22.49
N GLU A 129 12.25 -2.72 22.19
CA GLU A 129 12.09 -3.84 21.26
C GLU A 129 12.55 -3.46 19.85
N VAL A 130 12.08 -2.33 19.34
CA VAL A 130 12.43 -1.83 18.00
C VAL A 130 13.90 -1.41 17.94
N ALA A 131 14.42 -0.78 18.99
CA ALA A 131 15.84 -0.43 19.12
C ALA A 131 16.74 -1.66 18.95
N ARG A 132 16.42 -2.77 19.64
CA ARG A 132 17.16 -4.03 19.47
C ARG A 132 17.12 -4.56 18.04
N LEU A 133 15.99 -4.43 17.35
CA LEU A 133 15.85 -4.85 15.95
C LEU A 133 16.79 -4.04 15.04
N PHE A 134 16.93 -2.75 15.31
CA PHE A 134 17.78 -1.85 14.56
C PHE A 134 19.23 -1.79 15.03
N ASP A 135 19.60 -2.62 16.01
CA ASP A 135 20.94 -2.64 16.63
C ASP A 135 21.30 -1.30 17.34
N VAL A 136 20.29 -0.57 17.82
CA VAL A 136 20.45 0.67 18.59
C VAL A 136 20.68 0.35 20.07
N ALA A 137 21.74 0.88 20.63
CA ALA A 137 22.07 0.72 22.05
C ALA A 137 21.05 1.46 22.94
N THR A 138 20.62 0.81 24.02
CA THR A 138 19.63 1.38 24.96
C THR A 138 20.17 1.61 26.36
N GLU A 139 21.27 0.91 26.75
CA GLU A 139 21.81 0.97 28.10
C GLU A 139 22.47 2.32 28.40
N GLY A 140 22.07 2.94 29.51
CA GLY A 140 22.60 4.23 29.93
C GLY A 140 22.22 5.44 29.09
N ARG A 141 21.19 5.32 28.23
CA ARG A 141 20.73 6.40 27.35
C ARG A 141 19.34 6.90 27.72
N GLU A 142 19.09 8.15 27.42
CA GLU A 142 17.77 8.77 27.61
C GLU A 142 16.77 8.27 26.55
N THR A 143 15.51 8.14 26.96
CA THR A 143 14.43 7.65 26.09
C THR A 143 14.33 8.40 24.75
N ASN A 144 14.46 9.72 24.78
CA ASN A 144 14.36 10.52 23.57
C ASN A 144 15.56 10.33 22.64
N GLU A 145 16.77 10.16 23.16
CA GLU A 145 17.95 9.86 22.33
C GLU A 145 17.78 8.53 21.57
N ILE A 146 17.25 7.51 22.26
CA ILE A 146 16.96 6.22 21.65
C ILE A 146 15.87 6.35 20.60
N ALA A 147 14.81 7.11 20.89
CA ALA A 147 13.69 7.32 19.97
C ALA A 147 14.11 8.06 18.69
N GLU A 148 14.98 9.07 18.81
CA GLU A 148 15.54 9.79 17.67
C GLU A 148 16.32 8.85 16.76
N GLU A 149 17.26 8.09 17.32
CA GLU A 149 18.08 7.15 16.56
C GLU A 149 17.24 6.03 15.93
N VAL A 150 16.25 5.48 16.64
CA VAL A 150 15.30 4.50 16.08
C VAL A 150 14.54 5.08 14.89
N GLY A 151 14.08 6.33 14.96
CA GLY A 151 13.43 7.01 13.86
C GLY A 151 14.36 7.18 12.65
N GLU A 152 15.61 7.57 12.86
CA GLU A 152 16.63 7.71 11.82
C GLU A 152 16.95 6.35 11.16
N MET A 153 17.08 5.29 11.95
CA MET A 153 17.29 3.93 11.43
C MET A 153 16.09 3.43 10.64
N ALA A 154 14.87 3.76 11.05
CA ALA A 154 13.66 3.45 10.30
C ALA A 154 13.65 4.18 8.95
N LEU A 155 14.01 5.46 8.90
CA LEU A 155 14.16 6.21 7.64
C LEU A 155 15.24 5.63 6.72
N ALA A 156 16.32 5.10 7.28
CA ALA A 156 17.38 4.46 6.50
C ALA A 156 16.90 3.19 5.76
N GLU A 157 15.82 2.52 6.22
CA GLU A 157 15.22 1.36 5.54
C GLU A 157 14.63 1.70 4.16
N PHE A 158 14.36 2.97 3.90
CA PHE A 158 13.78 3.40 2.62
C PHE A 158 14.80 3.39 1.48
N GLY A 159 16.00 3.92 1.71
CA GLY A 159 16.96 4.26 0.66
C GLY A 159 18.20 3.38 0.56
N LYS A 160 18.34 2.31 1.34
CA LYS A 160 19.55 1.49 1.28
C LYS A 160 19.67 0.71 -0.03
N ALA A 161 20.90 0.63 -0.55
CA ALA A 161 21.18 -0.01 -1.83
C ALA A 161 21.16 -1.55 -1.76
N TYR A 162 21.55 -2.13 -0.62
CA TYR A 162 21.76 -3.56 -0.43
C TYR A 162 21.19 -4.04 0.91
N GLY A 163 21.14 -5.36 1.08
CA GLY A 163 20.74 -6.02 2.30
C GLY A 163 19.27 -6.43 2.30
N THR A 164 18.75 -6.71 3.47
CA THR A 164 17.37 -7.09 3.74
C THR A 164 16.75 -6.05 4.66
N GLN A 165 15.47 -5.76 4.49
CA GLN A 165 14.72 -4.91 5.42
C GLN A 165 14.72 -5.54 6.82
N LYS A 166 14.99 -4.73 7.85
CA LYS A 166 15.12 -5.22 9.21
C LYS A 166 13.88 -5.94 9.72
N PHE A 167 12.70 -5.41 9.50
CA PHE A 167 11.47 -6.08 9.92
C PHE A 167 11.22 -7.41 9.20
N ALA A 168 11.70 -7.59 7.97
CA ALA A 168 11.60 -8.87 7.26
C ALA A 168 12.33 -10.01 7.97
N THR A 169 13.34 -9.70 8.80
CA THR A 169 14.05 -10.69 9.60
C THR A 169 13.21 -11.28 10.75
N LYS A 170 12.08 -10.65 11.11
CA LYS A 170 11.12 -11.19 12.08
C LYS A 170 10.23 -12.30 11.49
N ALA A 171 10.25 -12.49 10.18
CA ALA A 171 9.48 -13.56 9.54
C ALA A 171 10.00 -14.95 9.94
N PRO A 172 9.15 -16.01 9.96
CA PRO A 172 9.62 -17.37 10.21
C PRO A 172 10.73 -17.79 9.24
N GLU A 173 11.72 -18.50 9.75
CA GLU A 173 12.91 -18.92 8.97
C GLU A 173 12.56 -19.66 7.67
N THR A 174 11.53 -20.51 7.72
CA THR A 174 11.04 -21.25 6.53
C THR A 174 10.57 -20.30 5.43
N ARG A 175 9.98 -19.15 5.82
CA ARG A 175 9.52 -18.13 4.89
C ARG A 175 10.70 -17.34 4.32
N GLN A 176 11.65 -16.95 5.15
CA GLN A 176 12.87 -16.26 4.69
C GLN A 176 13.65 -17.13 3.69
N LYS A 177 13.87 -18.41 3.97
CA LYS A 177 14.50 -19.37 3.04
C LYS A 177 13.76 -19.49 1.70
N LEU A 178 12.43 -19.44 1.72
CA LEU A 178 11.64 -19.45 0.49
C LEU A 178 11.83 -18.17 -0.33
N TRP A 179 11.82 -17.01 0.34
CA TRP A 179 12.04 -15.72 -0.31
C TRP A 179 13.42 -15.62 -0.97
N ASP A 180 14.46 -16.10 -0.28
CA ASP A 180 15.82 -16.15 -0.81
C ASP A 180 15.91 -17.08 -2.01
N LYS A 181 15.33 -18.29 -1.91
CA LYS A 181 15.26 -19.24 -3.04
C LYS A 181 14.58 -18.65 -4.28
N LEU A 182 13.55 -17.85 -4.08
CA LEU A 182 12.80 -17.19 -5.14
C LEU A 182 13.39 -15.83 -5.54
N ASN A 183 14.45 -15.39 -4.88
CA ASN A 183 15.07 -14.08 -5.08
C ASN A 183 14.06 -12.92 -4.97
N ILE A 184 13.18 -12.98 -3.95
CA ILE A 184 12.15 -11.97 -3.68
C ILE A 184 12.27 -11.34 -2.30
N THR A 185 13.33 -11.60 -1.55
CA THR A 185 13.61 -10.94 -0.27
C THR A 185 13.69 -9.43 -0.47
N PRO A 186 12.90 -8.63 0.27
CA PRO A 186 12.85 -7.18 0.08
C PRO A 186 14.14 -6.53 0.62
N ARG A 187 14.71 -5.62 -0.16
CA ARG A 187 15.99 -4.95 0.14
C ARG A 187 15.80 -3.61 0.84
N ALA A 188 15.03 -2.74 0.22
CA ALA A 188 14.70 -1.42 0.72
C ALA A 188 13.41 -0.94 0.05
N ILE A 189 12.64 -0.08 0.71
CA ILE A 189 11.29 0.28 0.27
C ILE A 189 11.34 1.02 -1.07
N ASP A 190 11.99 2.17 -1.12
CA ASP A 190 12.08 3.00 -2.33
C ASP A 190 12.80 2.27 -3.47
N ARG A 191 13.74 1.39 -3.13
CA ARG A 191 14.46 0.57 -4.11
C ARG A 191 13.52 -0.34 -4.89
N GLU A 192 12.60 -1.01 -4.23
CA GLU A 192 11.68 -1.94 -4.89
C GLU A 192 10.65 -1.19 -5.74
N VAL A 193 10.17 -0.04 -5.29
CA VAL A 193 9.28 0.83 -6.06
C VAL A 193 10.01 1.34 -7.32
N THR A 194 11.23 1.85 -7.17
CA THR A 194 12.04 2.35 -8.29
C THR A 194 12.32 1.25 -9.32
N GLU A 195 12.69 0.05 -8.87
CA GLU A 195 12.94 -1.08 -9.77
C GLU A 195 11.67 -1.53 -10.48
N SER A 196 10.53 -1.53 -9.82
CA SER A 196 9.22 -1.83 -10.42
C SER A 196 8.88 -0.82 -11.53
N MET A 197 9.12 0.45 -11.31
CA MET A 197 8.91 1.49 -12.31
C MET A 197 9.86 1.35 -13.50
N HIS A 198 11.13 1.04 -13.26
CA HIS A 198 12.13 0.79 -14.31
C HIS A 198 11.79 -0.45 -15.13
N ARG A 199 11.53 -1.60 -14.51
CA ARG A 199 11.21 -2.86 -15.21
C ARG A 199 9.97 -2.78 -16.08
N THR A 200 8.98 -1.99 -15.67
CA THR A 200 7.75 -1.75 -16.44
C THR A 200 7.89 -0.67 -17.51
N GLY A 201 9.05 -0.06 -17.62
CA GLY A 201 9.37 0.90 -18.67
C GLY A 201 9.45 0.26 -20.06
N MET A 202 9.57 1.11 -21.08
CA MET A 202 9.63 0.76 -22.48
C MET A 202 10.70 -0.30 -22.79
N GLY A 203 10.26 -1.52 -23.16
CA GLY A 203 11.13 -2.60 -23.62
C GLY A 203 12.10 -3.18 -22.59
N THR A 204 12.07 -2.74 -21.32
CA THR A 204 13.07 -3.11 -20.32
C THR A 204 12.95 -4.55 -19.89
N ASP A 205 11.76 -4.99 -19.44
CA ASP A 205 11.49 -6.38 -19.06
C ASP A 205 10.31 -6.90 -19.87
N GLN A 206 10.53 -7.99 -20.60
CA GLN A 206 9.54 -8.65 -21.46
C GLN A 206 9.03 -9.97 -20.87
N ASP A 207 9.62 -10.45 -19.78
CA ASP A 207 9.19 -11.66 -19.12
C ASP A 207 8.15 -11.33 -18.02
N TYR A 208 6.90 -11.68 -18.28
CA TYR A 208 5.82 -11.47 -17.33
C TYR A 208 6.04 -12.19 -16.00
N LYS A 209 6.76 -13.32 -15.96
CA LYS A 209 7.07 -14.03 -14.71
C LYS A 209 8.04 -13.22 -13.85
N ASN A 210 9.09 -12.67 -14.45
CA ASN A 210 10.02 -11.78 -13.75
C ASN A 210 9.30 -10.56 -13.20
N LEU A 211 8.36 -9.99 -13.97
CA LEU A 211 7.54 -8.87 -13.52
C LEU A 211 6.68 -9.23 -12.31
N ILE A 212 6.01 -10.39 -12.33
CA ILE A 212 5.21 -10.85 -11.18
C ILE A 212 6.10 -11.10 -9.95
N MET A 213 7.28 -11.69 -10.12
CA MET A 213 8.22 -11.88 -9.01
C MET A 213 8.70 -10.54 -8.43
N GLN A 214 8.91 -9.52 -9.27
CA GLN A 214 9.20 -8.17 -8.80
C GLN A 214 8.01 -7.57 -8.03
N ALA A 215 6.77 -7.79 -8.48
CA ALA A 215 5.58 -7.37 -7.73
C ALA A 215 5.53 -8.02 -6.34
N CYS A 216 5.84 -9.32 -6.24
CA CYS A 216 5.93 -10.01 -4.94
C CYS A 216 6.96 -9.36 -4.01
N ARG A 217 8.17 -9.06 -4.53
CA ARG A 217 9.21 -8.38 -3.75
C ARG A 217 8.76 -7.00 -3.30
N THR A 218 8.15 -6.22 -4.19
CA THR A 218 7.65 -4.88 -3.89
C THR A 218 6.54 -4.90 -2.84
N SER A 219 5.61 -5.85 -2.94
CA SER A 219 4.56 -6.06 -1.92
C SER A 219 5.14 -6.43 -0.56
N MET A 220 6.21 -7.24 -0.53
CA MET A 220 6.88 -7.55 0.75
C MET A 220 7.65 -6.35 1.30
N ALA A 221 8.18 -5.48 0.44
CA ALA A 221 8.78 -4.21 0.87
C ALA A 221 7.75 -3.27 1.50
N ASP A 222 6.50 -3.33 1.07
CA ASP A 222 5.38 -2.66 1.73
C ASP A 222 5.09 -3.28 3.10
N GLY A 223 4.72 -4.56 3.14
CA GLY A 223 4.28 -5.22 4.36
C GLY A 223 5.35 -5.28 5.45
N TRP A 224 6.58 -5.66 5.10
CA TRP A 224 7.72 -5.77 6.03
C TRP A 224 8.56 -4.49 6.14
N GLY A 225 8.20 -3.45 5.42
CA GLY A 225 8.86 -2.16 5.43
C GLY A 225 7.91 -1.07 5.89
N GLY A 226 7.28 -0.38 4.95
CA GLY A 226 6.46 0.80 5.23
C GLY A 226 5.35 0.57 6.25
N ALA A 227 4.57 -0.50 6.10
CA ALA A 227 3.48 -0.83 7.01
C ALA A 227 3.99 -1.22 8.41
N MET A 228 5.06 -2.03 8.50
CA MET A 228 5.65 -2.39 9.80
C MET A 228 6.29 -1.18 10.49
N ILE A 229 7.01 -0.33 9.76
CA ILE A 229 7.55 0.92 10.32
C ILE A 229 6.41 1.77 10.89
N ALA A 230 5.35 2.00 10.12
CA ALA A 230 4.21 2.77 10.60
C ALA A 230 3.63 2.18 11.88
N THR A 231 3.32 0.88 11.89
CA THR A 231 2.67 0.21 13.01
C THR A 231 3.55 0.22 14.28
N GLU A 232 4.79 -0.21 14.16
CA GLU A 232 5.69 -0.35 15.31
C GLU A 232 6.07 1.01 15.92
N LEU A 233 6.26 2.04 15.09
CA LEU A 233 6.55 3.37 15.60
C LEU A 233 5.30 4.09 16.13
N GLN A 234 4.11 3.81 15.59
CA GLN A 234 2.85 4.27 16.19
C GLN A 234 2.63 3.65 17.56
N ASP A 235 2.95 2.39 17.76
CA ASP A 235 2.91 1.75 19.08
C ASP A 235 3.84 2.46 20.09
N ILE A 236 5.03 2.88 19.66
CA ILE A 236 5.93 3.67 20.49
C ILE A 236 5.29 5.00 20.92
N LEU A 237 4.67 5.69 19.96
CA LEU A 237 4.07 7.03 20.18
C LEU A 237 2.77 6.98 20.96
N PHE A 238 1.88 6.03 20.66
CA PHE A 238 0.51 6.01 21.17
C PHE A 238 0.24 4.91 22.21
N GLY A 239 1.13 3.96 22.34
CA GLY A 239 1.02 2.77 23.18
C GLY A 239 0.60 1.54 22.40
N THR A 240 1.20 0.40 22.72
CA THR A 240 0.90 -0.89 22.12
C THR A 240 -0.50 -1.35 22.53
N PRO A 241 -1.42 -1.63 21.58
CA PRO A 241 -2.75 -2.15 21.90
C PRO A 241 -2.67 -3.48 22.66
N LYS A 242 -3.48 -3.63 23.69
CA LYS A 242 -3.57 -4.89 24.42
C LYS A 242 -4.82 -5.64 23.99
N PRO A 243 -4.70 -6.92 23.61
CA PRO A 243 -5.87 -7.74 23.33
C PRO A 243 -6.78 -7.79 24.57
N THR A 244 -8.02 -7.39 24.42
CA THR A 244 -9.04 -7.47 25.45
C THR A 244 -10.18 -8.36 25.00
N ARG A 245 -10.77 -9.12 25.95
CA ARG A 245 -12.02 -9.81 25.65
C ARG A 245 -13.17 -8.80 25.75
N GLY A 246 -13.87 -8.61 24.66
CA GLY A 246 -15.11 -7.87 24.59
C GLY A 246 -16.26 -8.78 24.14
N THR A 247 -17.47 -8.45 24.52
CA THR A 247 -18.67 -8.98 23.88
C THR A 247 -18.99 -8.02 22.74
N ALA A 248 -18.45 -8.31 21.54
CA ALA A 248 -18.90 -7.65 20.33
C ALA A 248 -19.83 -8.63 19.60
N ASN A 249 -21.05 -8.22 19.33
CA ASN A 249 -21.89 -8.88 18.36
C ASN A 249 -21.36 -8.54 16.98
N LEU A 250 -20.60 -9.43 16.39
CA LEU A 250 -20.21 -9.31 14.98
C LEU A 250 -21.49 -9.24 14.12
N GLY A 251 -21.63 -8.16 13.38
CA GLY A 251 -22.82 -7.91 12.55
C GLY A 251 -23.93 -7.14 13.25
N VAL A 252 -23.71 -6.68 14.47
CA VAL A 252 -24.65 -5.77 15.12
C VAL A 252 -24.05 -4.38 15.15
N ILE A 253 -24.17 -3.74 14.02
CA ILE A 253 -24.27 -2.30 13.97
C ILE A 253 -25.66 -2.01 14.55
N LYS A 254 -25.73 -1.30 15.65
CA LYS A 254 -27.00 -0.90 16.24
C LYS A 254 -27.60 0.23 15.42
N GLU A 255 -28.83 0.05 14.99
CA GLU A 255 -29.50 1.01 14.09
C GLU A 255 -29.65 2.41 14.68
N ASP A 256 -29.79 2.52 16.00
CA ASP A 256 -30.04 3.79 16.70
C ASP A 256 -28.78 4.39 17.36
N GLU A 257 -27.58 3.86 17.08
CA GLU A 257 -26.34 4.31 17.71
C GLU A 257 -25.28 4.66 16.67
N VAL A 258 -24.36 5.54 17.05
CA VAL A 258 -23.16 5.79 16.24
C VAL A 258 -22.21 4.60 16.39
N ASN A 259 -22.03 3.86 15.32
CA ASN A 259 -21.11 2.73 15.30
C ASN A 259 -19.74 3.17 14.82
N ILE A 260 -18.72 3.01 15.66
CA ILE A 260 -17.33 3.31 15.32
C ILE A 260 -16.56 2.01 15.29
N ILE A 261 -16.10 1.63 14.11
CA ILE A 261 -15.19 0.50 13.93
C ILE A 261 -13.77 1.06 13.86
N VAL A 262 -12.95 0.72 14.86
CA VAL A 262 -11.53 1.04 14.85
C VAL A 262 -10.78 -0.15 14.27
N HIS A 263 -10.10 0.11 13.21
CA HIS A 263 -9.38 -0.90 12.43
C HIS A 263 -7.90 -0.87 12.76
#